data_b4eef8972281f6b79df5b8c5e976c7b4
#
_entry.id   b4eef8972281f6b79df5b8c5e976c7b4
#
_cell.length_a   1.000
_cell.length_b   1.000
_cell.length_c   1.000
_cell.angle_alpha   90.00
_cell.angle_beta   90.00
_cell.angle_gamma   90.00
#
_symmetry.space_group_name_H-M   'P 1'
#
loop_
_entity.id
_entity.type
_entity.pdbx_description
1 polymer ?
#
loop_
_entity_poly.entity_id
_entity_poly.type
_entity_poly.pdbx_seq_one_letter_code
_entity_poly.pdbx_strand_id
1 'polypeptide(L)'
;MSENPSLVEQVKAAMKAAMKAREKETLATIRLIQAEFKRVEVDERIEIDDARALAIMDKMVKQRRDSASQFRDADRPELADIEDAEIAIIQTFLPAQLSAEEIDALIDEALAGIDAEGMAAMGPLMGKLKPQLQGRADMGEVSQRVKAKLGT
;
A
#
# COMPACT_ATOMS: atom_id res chain seq x y z
N MET A 1 -11.86 -16.61 18.06
CA MET A 1 -10.47 -16.23 18.29
C MET A 1 -9.69 -16.39 16.99
N SER A 2 -9.09 -15.31 16.50
CA SER A 2 -8.26 -15.41 15.29
C SER A 2 -6.94 -16.10 15.64
N GLU A 3 -6.60 -17.15 14.90
CA GLU A 3 -5.32 -17.84 15.07
C GLU A 3 -4.17 -17.01 14.49
N ASN A 4 -4.48 -16.05 13.62
CA ASN A 4 -3.48 -15.21 12.97
C ASN A 4 -3.34 -13.89 13.73
N PRO A 5 -2.11 -13.45 14.00
CA PRO A 5 -1.89 -12.15 14.62
C PRO A 5 -2.37 -11.03 13.70
N SER A 6 -2.84 -9.93 14.30
CA SER A 6 -3.21 -8.74 13.55
C SER A 6 -1.96 -8.13 12.89
N LEU A 7 -2.17 -7.27 11.91
CA LEU A 7 -1.05 -6.55 11.27
C LEU A 7 -0.26 -5.71 12.27
N VAL A 8 -0.95 -5.07 13.20
CA VAL A 8 -0.30 -4.29 14.27
C VAL A 8 0.60 -5.21 15.11
N GLU A 9 0.13 -6.39 15.44
CA GLU A 9 0.90 -7.38 16.20
C GLU A 9 2.08 -7.93 15.39
N GLN A 10 1.89 -8.16 14.10
CA GLN A 10 2.96 -8.60 13.20
C GLN A 10 4.08 -7.57 13.11
N VAL A 11 3.73 -6.29 13.02
CA VAL A 11 4.70 -5.20 12.99
C VAL A 11 5.48 -5.14 14.32
N LYS A 12 4.78 -5.32 15.44
CA LYS A 12 5.41 -5.36 16.76
C LYS A 12 6.38 -6.54 16.90
N ALA A 13 5.98 -7.72 16.43
CA ALA A 13 6.84 -8.90 16.44
C ALA A 13 8.08 -8.70 15.57
N ALA A 14 7.92 -8.10 14.40
CA ALA A 14 9.02 -7.79 13.50
C ALA A 14 9.99 -6.77 14.12
N MET A 15 9.47 -5.82 14.89
CA MET A 15 10.31 -4.87 15.63
C MET A 15 11.22 -5.60 16.60
N LYS A 16 10.66 -6.52 17.38
CA LYS A 16 11.45 -7.30 18.37
C LYS A 16 12.49 -8.17 17.67
N ALA A 17 12.13 -8.79 16.54
CA ALA A 17 13.06 -9.61 15.76
C ALA A 17 14.21 -8.77 15.20
N ALA A 18 13.91 -7.59 14.68
CA ALA A 18 14.93 -6.68 14.15
C ALA A 18 15.88 -6.17 15.27
N MET A 19 15.34 -5.94 16.45
CA MET A 19 16.16 -5.58 17.62
C MET A 19 17.14 -6.70 17.97
N LYS A 20 16.67 -7.93 18.04
CA LYS A 20 17.51 -9.10 18.34
C LYS A 20 18.59 -9.32 17.28
N ALA A 21 18.23 -9.15 16.01
CA ALA A 21 19.14 -9.35 14.90
C ALA A 21 20.05 -8.14 14.66
N ARG A 22 19.84 -7.05 15.39
CA ARG A 22 20.59 -5.80 15.23
C ARG A 22 20.52 -5.22 13.83
N GLU A 23 19.35 -5.34 13.21
CA GLU A 23 19.07 -4.79 11.89
C GLU A 23 18.58 -3.35 12.04
N LYS A 24 19.53 -2.42 12.11
CA LYS A 24 19.24 -1.02 12.44
C LYS A 24 18.31 -0.32 11.46
N GLU A 25 18.51 -0.52 10.16
CA GLU A 25 17.69 0.11 9.12
C GLU A 25 16.27 -0.43 9.15
N THR A 26 16.12 -1.75 9.24
CA THR A 26 14.82 -2.41 9.35
C THR A 26 14.08 -1.92 10.59
N LEU A 27 14.76 -1.87 11.72
CA LEU A 27 14.18 -1.41 12.98
C LEU A 27 13.70 0.04 12.88
N ALA A 28 14.50 0.92 12.28
CA ALA A 28 14.14 2.32 12.13
C ALA A 28 12.88 2.48 11.30
N THR A 29 12.77 1.74 10.19
CA THR A 29 11.58 1.80 9.32
C THR A 29 10.35 1.24 10.04
N ILE A 30 10.48 0.13 10.76
CA ILE A 30 9.38 -0.45 11.53
C ILE A 30 8.87 0.55 12.58
N ARG A 31 9.76 1.26 13.23
CA ARG A 31 9.39 2.29 14.20
C ARG A 31 8.63 3.44 13.57
N LEU A 32 8.93 3.78 12.31
CA LEU A 32 8.16 4.79 11.57
C LEU A 32 6.73 4.30 11.32
N ILE A 33 6.56 3.02 11.01
CA ILE A 33 5.22 2.43 10.84
C ILE A 33 4.44 2.53 12.16
N GLN A 34 5.07 2.14 13.25
CA GLN A 34 4.44 2.19 14.58
C GLN A 34 4.08 3.61 15.00
N ALA A 35 4.92 4.58 14.66
CA ALA A 35 4.65 5.98 14.93
C ALA A 35 3.41 6.47 14.17
N GLU A 36 3.25 6.05 12.92
CA GLU A 36 2.05 6.39 12.14
C GLU A 36 0.80 5.73 12.72
N PHE A 37 0.89 4.47 13.13
CA PHE A 37 -0.23 3.79 13.81
C PHE A 37 -0.64 4.57 15.07
N LYS A 38 0.33 4.95 15.87
CA LYS A 38 0.08 5.68 17.11
C LYS A 38 -0.56 7.04 16.84
N ARG A 39 -0.05 7.76 15.84
CA ARG A 39 -0.60 9.05 15.45
C ARG A 39 -2.08 8.93 15.08
N VAL A 40 -2.43 7.95 14.26
CA VAL A 40 -3.81 7.72 13.83
C VAL A 40 -4.69 7.32 15.01
N GLU A 41 -4.21 6.43 15.89
CA GLU A 41 -4.95 6.04 17.10
C GLU A 41 -5.30 7.24 17.96
N VAL A 42 -4.34 8.13 18.16
CA VAL A 42 -4.53 9.32 19.01
C VAL A 42 -5.45 10.34 18.31
N ASP A 43 -5.17 10.63 17.03
CA ASP A 43 -5.91 11.65 16.29
C ASP A 43 -7.37 11.27 16.07
N GLU A 44 -7.63 10.00 15.77
CA GLU A 44 -8.97 9.52 15.45
C GLU A 44 -9.65 8.82 16.63
N ARG A 45 -8.93 8.58 17.71
CA ARG A 45 -9.43 7.90 18.93
C ARG A 45 -10.00 6.52 18.60
N ILE A 46 -9.24 5.73 17.81
CA ILE A 46 -9.64 4.40 17.38
C ILE A 46 -8.53 3.41 17.70
N GLU A 47 -8.88 2.13 17.65
CA GLU A 47 -7.89 1.04 17.56
C GLU A 47 -7.65 0.75 16.09
N ILE A 48 -6.41 0.44 15.74
CA ILE A 48 -6.04 0.13 14.35
C ILE A 48 -6.37 -1.33 14.07
N ASP A 49 -7.37 -1.56 13.21
CA ASP A 49 -7.67 -2.90 12.70
C ASP A 49 -6.80 -3.18 11.45
N ASP A 50 -6.89 -4.39 10.91
CA ASP A 50 -6.07 -4.77 9.76
C ASP A 50 -6.35 -3.92 8.52
N ALA A 51 -7.60 -3.60 8.25
CA ALA A 51 -7.97 -2.76 7.11
C ALA A 51 -7.34 -1.37 7.23
N ARG A 52 -7.38 -0.78 8.42
CA ARG A 52 -6.79 0.53 8.65
C ARG A 52 -5.26 0.47 8.60
N ALA A 53 -4.66 -0.59 9.17
CA ALA A 53 -3.22 -0.79 9.11
C ALA A 53 -2.73 -0.89 7.66
N LEU A 54 -3.43 -1.64 6.81
CA LEU A 54 -3.12 -1.73 5.39
C LEU A 54 -3.19 -0.35 4.71
N ALA A 55 -4.23 0.42 4.98
CA ALA A 55 -4.39 1.74 4.40
C ALA A 55 -3.26 2.69 4.82
N ILE A 56 -2.87 2.64 6.09
CA ILE A 56 -1.78 3.48 6.61
C ILE A 56 -0.46 3.11 5.93
N MET A 57 -0.13 1.82 5.87
CA MET A 57 1.13 1.36 5.26
C MET A 57 1.15 1.60 3.75
N ASP A 58 0.02 1.42 3.09
CA ASP A 58 -0.09 1.70 1.65
C ASP A 58 0.18 3.18 1.35
N LYS A 59 -0.36 4.07 2.16
CA LYS A 59 -0.10 5.51 2.05
C LYS A 59 1.37 5.82 2.29
N MET A 60 2.01 5.18 3.27
CA MET A 60 3.43 5.35 3.54
C MET A 60 4.28 4.95 2.33
N VAL A 61 3.94 3.85 1.67
CA VAL A 61 4.63 3.39 0.46
C VAL A 61 4.45 4.42 -0.66
N LYS A 62 3.24 4.89 -0.87
CA LYS A 62 2.95 5.88 -1.91
C LYS A 62 3.74 7.17 -1.70
N GLN A 63 3.78 7.68 -0.47
CA GLN A 63 4.54 8.88 -0.13
C GLN A 63 6.03 8.70 -0.46
N ARG A 64 6.57 7.52 -0.16
CA ARG A 64 7.99 7.23 -0.41
C ARG A 64 8.28 7.05 -1.88
N ARG A 65 7.37 6.49 -2.66
CA ARG A 65 7.50 6.40 -4.12
C ARG A 65 7.56 7.80 -4.74
N ASP A 66 6.69 8.71 -4.29
CA ASP A 66 6.68 10.09 -4.77
C ASP A 66 8.00 10.78 -4.41
N SER A 67 8.48 10.59 -3.19
CA SER A 67 9.76 11.16 -2.75
C SER A 67 10.93 10.61 -3.56
N ALA A 68 10.97 9.29 -3.78
CA ALA A 68 12.03 8.65 -4.57
C ALA A 68 12.07 9.20 -5.99
N SER A 69 10.89 9.37 -6.60
CA SER A 69 10.78 9.95 -7.95
C SER A 69 11.33 11.37 -7.98
N GLN A 70 10.98 12.20 -7.01
CA GLN A 70 11.47 13.57 -6.91
C GLN A 70 12.99 13.63 -6.74
N PHE A 71 13.56 12.73 -5.90
CA PHE A 71 14.99 12.66 -5.72
C PHE A 71 15.71 12.26 -6.99
N ARG A 72 15.16 11.32 -7.76
CA ARG A 72 15.75 10.94 -9.05
C ARG A 72 15.69 12.08 -10.05
N ASP A 73 14.59 12.80 -10.10
CA ASP A 73 14.45 13.98 -10.97
C ASP A 73 15.42 15.09 -10.58
N ALA A 74 15.77 15.18 -9.31
CA ALA A 74 16.73 16.16 -8.79
C ALA A 74 18.18 15.68 -8.86
N ASP A 75 18.42 14.53 -9.49
CA ASP A 75 19.76 13.90 -9.60
C ASP A 75 20.37 13.56 -8.23
N ARG A 76 19.51 13.06 -7.33
CA ARG A 76 19.92 12.62 -5.98
C ARG A 76 19.53 11.14 -5.77
N PRO A 77 20.12 10.22 -6.56
CA PRO A 77 19.74 8.80 -6.47
C PRO A 77 20.04 8.16 -5.11
N GLU A 78 21.05 8.65 -4.39
CA GLU A 78 21.37 8.15 -3.05
C GLU A 78 20.23 8.36 -2.07
N LEU A 79 19.48 9.45 -2.21
CA LEU A 79 18.31 9.71 -1.37
C LEU A 79 17.11 8.89 -1.80
N ALA A 80 16.95 8.69 -3.11
CA ALA A 80 15.91 7.81 -3.65
C ALA A 80 16.10 6.37 -3.18
N ASP A 81 17.33 5.89 -3.12
CA ASP A 81 17.65 4.53 -2.67
C ASP A 81 17.24 4.31 -1.20
N ILE A 82 17.36 5.32 -0.35
CA ILE A 82 16.89 5.25 1.04
C ILE A 82 15.37 5.06 1.07
N GLU A 83 14.65 5.83 0.26
CA GLU A 83 13.19 5.69 0.17
C GLU A 83 12.80 4.29 -0.32
N ASP A 84 13.48 3.79 -1.34
CA ASP A 84 13.23 2.46 -1.89
C ASP A 84 13.49 1.36 -0.85
N ALA A 85 14.52 1.49 -0.05
CA ALA A 85 14.83 0.54 1.02
C ALA A 85 13.72 0.50 2.06
N GLU A 86 13.18 1.68 2.44
CA GLU A 86 12.06 1.77 3.37
C GLU A 86 10.80 1.15 2.78
N ILE A 87 10.52 1.39 1.49
CA ILE A 87 9.40 0.78 0.78
C ILE A 87 9.48 -0.74 0.87
N ALA A 88 10.65 -1.32 0.60
CA ALA A 88 10.84 -2.76 0.65
C ALA A 88 10.50 -3.34 2.02
N ILE A 89 10.87 -2.65 3.09
CA ILE A 89 10.58 -3.09 4.46
C ILE A 89 9.08 -3.01 4.73
N ILE A 90 8.42 -1.91 4.39
CA ILE A 90 6.99 -1.73 4.59
C ILE A 90 6.21 -2.81 3.83
N GLN A 91 6.62 -3.10 2.60
CA GLN A 91 5.94 -4.08 1.74
C GLN A 91 5.98 -5.50 2.30
N THR A 92 6.93 -5.81 3.19
CA THR A 92 6.95 -7.14 3.83
C THR A 92 5.70 -7.42 4.66
N PHE A 93 4.98 -6.38 5.09
CA PHE A 93 3.75 -6.49 5.86
C PHE A 93 2.49 -6.43 5.00
N LEU A 94 2.63 -6.07 3.73
CA LEU A 94 1.50 -5.93 2.82
C LEU A 94 1.30 -7.23 2.04
N PRO A 95 0.07 -7.47 1.53
CA PRO A 95 -0.16 -8.60 0.63
C PRO A 95 0.76 -8.53 -0.59
N ALA A 96 1.00 -9.68 -1.22
CA ALA A 96 1.81 -9.73 -2.42
C ALA A 96 1.27 -8.75 -3.48
N GLN A 97 2.19 -8.01 -4.11
CA GLN A 97 1.80 -7.08 -5.16
C GLN A 97 1.31 -7.83 -6.40
N LEU A 98 0.28 -7.30 -7.02
CA LEU A 98 -0.29 -7.88 -8.23
C LEU A 98 0.52 -7.46 -9.46
N SER A 99 0.64 -8.37 -10.42
CA SER A 99 1.22 -8.06 -11.73
C SER A 99 0.23 -7.23 -12.54
N ALA A 100 0.73 -6.60 -13.61
CA ALA A 100 -0.12 -5.86 -14.56
C ALA A 100 -1.23 -6.74 -15.13
N GLU A 101 -0.91 -7.99 -15.48
CA GLU A 101 -1.88 -8.94 -16.03
C GLU A 101 -2.95 -9.31 -15.00
N GLU A 102 -2.57 -9.49 -13.74
CA GLU A 102 -3.51 -9.78 -12.66
C GLU A 102 -4.44 -8.60 -12.40
N ILE A 103 -3.91 -7.38 -12.44
CA ILE A 103 -4.71 -6.15 -12.29
C ILE A 103 -5.72 -6.06 -13.42
N ASP A 104 -5.29 -6.25 -14.66
CA ASP A 104 -6.16 -6.19 -15.83
C ASP A 104 -7.28 -7.25 -15.77
N ALA A 105 -6.95 -8.47 -15.32
CA ALA A 105 -7.94 -9.53 -15.16
C ALA A 105 -9.00 -9.16 -14.11
N LEU A 106 -8.60 -8.55 -13.01
CA LEU A 106 -9.54 -8.09 -11.98
C LEU A 106 -10.41 -6.95 -12.48
N ILE A 107 -9.85 -6.05 -13.28
CA ILE A 107 -10.62 -4.97 -13.91
C ILE A 107 -11.69 -5.55 -14.85
N ASP A 108 -11.32 -6.48 -15.71
CA ASP A 108 -12.24 -7.10 -16.65
C ASP A 108 -13.38 -7.84 -15.94
N GLU A 109 -13.05 -8.57 -14.88
CA GLU A 109 -14.04 -9.30 -14.08
C GLU A 109 -15.01 -8.34 -13.40
N ALA A 110 -14.50 -7.27 -12.81
CA ALA A 110 -15.34 -6.27 -12.15
C ALA A 110 -16.20 -5.51 -13.16
N LEU A 111 -15.64 -5.19 -14.32
CA LEU A 111 -16.35 -4.46 -15.38
C LEU A 111 -17.52 -5.27 -15.93
N ALA A 112 -17.38 -6.59 -16.04
CA ALA A 112 -18.43 -7.46 -16.52
C ALA A 112 -19.72 -7.39 -15.68
N GLY A 113 -19.60 -7.05 -14.41
CA GLY A 113 -20.72 -6.90 -13.49
C GLY A 113 -21.29 -5.48 -13.40
N ILE A 114 -20.79 -4.56 -14.21
CA ILE A 114 -21.22 -3.16 -14.18
C ILE A 114 -22.07 -2.84 -15.40
N ASP A 115 -23.24 -2.25 -15.15
CA ASP A 115 -24.23 -1.93 -16.16
C ASP A 115 -24.11 -0.45 -16.60
N ALA A 116 -22.88 -0.02 -16.90
CA ALA A 116 -22.59 1.33 -17.38
C ALA A 116 -21.47 1.24 -18.42
N GLU A 117 -21.39 2.22 -19.30
CA GLU A 117 -20.39 2.26 -20.36
C GLU A 117 -19.54 3.54 -20.28
N GLY A 118 -18.32 3.46 -20.83
CA GLY A 118 -17.41 4.57 -20.89
C GLY A 118 -17.06 5.11 -19.51
N MET A 119 -16.85 6.40 -19.42
CA MET A 119 -16.45 7.03 -18.14
C MET A 119 -17.52 6.98 -17.06
N ALA A 120 -18.79 6.71 -17.43
CA ALA A 120 -19.85 6.50 -16.44
C ALA A 120 -19.60 5.26 -15.58
N ALA A 121 -18.84 4.28 -16.08
CA ALA A 121 -18.49 3.08 -15.35
C ALA A 121 -17.34 3.32 -14.35
N MET A 122 -16.61 4.42 -14.45
CA MET A 122 -15.40 4.68 -13.64
C MET A 122 -15.66 4.62 -12.15
N GLY A 123 -16.64 5.35 -11.66
CA GLY A 123 -16.99 5.38 -10.24
C GLY A 123 -17.35 4.03 -9.66
N PRO A 124 -18.38 3.36 -10.23
CA PRO A 124 -18.77 2.02 -9.77
C PRO A 124 -17.64 1.00 -9.86
N LEU A 125 -16.86 1.03 -10.94
CA LEU A 125 -15.73 0.11 -11.13
C LEU A 125 -14.66 0.32 -10.09
N MET A 126 -14.25 1.55 -9.85
CA MET A 126 -13.25 1.85 -8.81
C MET A 126 -13.74 1.47 -7.42
N GLY A 127 -15.03 1.66 -7.15
CA GLY A 127 -15.64 1.24 -5.89
C GLY A 127 -15.57 -0.26 -5.66
N LYS A 128 -15.70 -1.06 -6.72
CA LYS A 128 -15.56 -2.52 -6.65
C LYS A 128 -14.12 -2.96 -6.51
N LEU A 129 -13.20 -2.28 -7.19
CA LEU A 129 -11.78 -2.67 -7.25
C LEU A 129 -11.01 -2.27 -6.00
N LYS A 130 -11.33 -1.12 -5.41
CA LYS A 130 -10.57 -0.57 -4.29
C LYS A 130 -10.37 -1.57 -3.14
N PRO A 131 -11.42 -2.24 -2.61
CA PRO A 131 -11.22 -3.22 -1.55
C PRO A 131 -10.35 -4.40 -1.94
N GLN A 132 -10.36 -4.79 -3.21
CA GLN A 132 -9.59 -5.93 -3.71
C GLN A 132 -8.12 -5.58 -3.96
N LEU A 133 -7.84 -4.33 -4.29
CA LEU A 133 -6.52 -3.89 -4.74
C LEU A 133 -5.74 -3.08 -3.72
N GLN A 134 -6.39 -2.60 -2.67
CA GLN A 134 -5.73 -1.77 -1.67
C GLN A 134 -4.58 -2.52 -1.00
N GLY A 135 -3.39 -1.92 -1.00
CA GLY A 135 -2.18 -2.54 -0.49
C GLY A 135 -1.52 -3.55 -1.42
N ARG A 136 -2.17 -3.89 -2.56
CA ARG A 136 -1.66 -4.88 -3.52
C ARG A 136 -1.27 -4.27 -4.87
N ALA A 137 -1.63 -3.02 -5.10
CA ALA A 137 -1.32 -2.31 -6.34
C ALA A 137 -1.33 -0.81 -6.06
N ASP A 138 -0.59 -0.05 -6.89
CA ASP A 138 -0.65 1.41 -6.85
C ASP A 138 -1.98 1.85 -7.47
N MET A 139 -2.82 2.50 -6.70
CA MET A 139 -4.16 2.90 -7.15
C MET A 139 -4.11 3.94 -8.28
N GLY A 140 -3.04 4.72 -8.40
CA GLY A 140 -2.83 5.61 -9.52
C GLY A 140 -2.66 4.85 -10.83
N GLU A 141 -1.87 3.77 -10.80
CA GLU A 141 -1.69 2.88 -11.95
C GLU A 141 -2.99 2.17 -12.29
N VAL A 142 -3.71 1.68 -11.30
CA VAL A 142 -5.01 1.03 -11.50
C VAL A 142 -5.98 1.98 -12.19
N SER A 143 -6.05 3.23 -11.74
CA SER A 143 -6.90 4.25 -12.34
C SER A 143 -6.58 4.46 -13.82
N GLN A 144 -5.30 4.53 -14.18
CA GLN A 144 -4.87 4.68 -15.57
C GLN A 144 -5.27 3.47 -16.41
N ARG A 145 -5.10 2.26 -15.87
CA ARG A 145 -5.48 1.03 -16.57
C ARG A 145 -6.99 0.94 -16.78
N VAL A 146 -7.76 1.37 -15.78
CA VAL A 146 -9.22 1.43 -15.89
C VAL A 146 -9.63 2.38 -17.01
N LYS A 147 -9.05 3.58 -17.04
CA LYS A 147 -9.35 4.56 -18.10
C LYS A 147 -9.05 4.00 -19.49
N ALA A 148 -7.92 3.31 -19.65
CA ALA A 148 -7.54 2.71 -20.92
C ALA A 148 -8.58 1.66 -21.36
N LYS A 149 -9.08 0.85 -20.44
CA LYS A 149 -10.08 -0.18 -20.73
C LYS A 149 -11.45 0.39 -20.99
N LEU A 150 -11.78 1.57 -20.48
CA LEU A 150 -13.04 2.23 -20.73
C LEU A 150 -13.08 2.96 -22.09
N GLY A 151 -12.03 2.85 -22.86
CA GLY A 151 -12.03 3.30 -24.25
C GLY A 151 -11.83 4.78 -24.47
N THR A 152 -11.17 5.42 -23.58
CA THR A 152 -10.86 6.85 -23.70
C THR A 152 -9.53 7.10 -24.38
#